data_6103d72f03929c628ff8c58c6b2ec5ba
#
_entry.id   6103d72f03929c628ff8c58c6b2ec5ba
#
_cell.length_a   1.000
_cell.length_b   1.000
_cell.length_c   1.000
_cell.angle_alpha   90.00
_cell.angle_beta   90.00
_cell.angle_gamma   90.00
#
_symmetry.space_group_name_H-M   'P 1'
#
loop_
_entity.id
_entity.type
_entity.pdbx_description
1 polymer ?
#
loop_
_entity_poly.entity_id
_entity_poly.type
_entity_poly.pdbx_seq_one_letter_code
_entity_poly.pdbx_strand_id
1 'polypeptide(L)'
;GRVDFYQNKFYSNIEYVLKSEDAIKQGGQLSNRFVTGGSAILFNTGYSKSGFGIDATFRRLENMNFFSERNAAGNVFNESSINYIPGLTKQHDYLLTNIFVYQAQSTVNLDTSQSGEIGGQLDLFYKIKKETLLGGKYGTKIALNASYWAGLSGDYIQDNPDAGTLPSYEVELFGFGGKYFSDFSLEIRKKWTPKWRSILYFVNQSYNKKIVEGSGAMITSNIGVIESTHKLGNGKSIRFEAQKLNSDSAKHDWTGGTIEYNLNS
;
A
#
# COMPACT_ATOMS: atom_id res chain seq x y z
N GLY A 1 -3.31 -8.46 21.86
CA GLY A 1 -4.76 -8.52 22.09
C GLY A 1 -5.53 -7.77 21.01
N ARG A 2 -6.80 -8.10 20.83
CA ARG A 2 -7.70 -7.49 19.86
C ARG A 2 -9.02 -7.09 20.50
N VAL A 3 -9.55 -5.94 20.11
CA VAL A 3 -10.88 -5.44 20.49
C VAL A 3 -11.63 -5.10 19.22
N ASP A 4 -12.84 -5.64 19.09
CA ASP A 4 -13.74 -5.40 17.95
C ASP A 4 -15.01 -4.71 18.44
N PHE A 5 -15.44 -3.68 17.72
CA PHE A 5 -16.68 -2.96 17.96
C PHE A 5 -17.51 -2.88 16.70
N TYR A 6 -18.77 -3.28 16.78
CA TYR A 6 -19.71 -3.25 15.66
C TYR A 6 -21.04 -2.65 16.13
N GLN A 7 -21.47 -1.58 15.46
CA GLN A 7 -22.77 -0.97 15.74
C GLN A 7 -23.43 -0.49 14.45
N ASN A 8 -24.51 -1.14 14.05
CA ASN A 8 -25.27 -0.80 12.85
C ASN A 8 -24.42 -0.74 11.56
N LYS A 9 -24.07 0.47 11.13
CA LYS A 9 -23.34 0.78 9.90
C LYS A 9 -21.87 1.13 10.15
N PHE A 10 -21.45 1.11 11.40
CA PHE A 10 -20.11 1.44 11.83
C PHE A 10 -19.41 0.20 12.39
N TYR A 11 -18.15 0.06 12.06
CA TYR A 11 -17.26 -0.89 12.72
C TYR A 11 -15.95 -0.23 13.09
N SER A 12 -15.29 -0.76 14.11
CA SER A 12 -13.94 -0.39 14.50
C SER A 12 -13.27 -1.58 15.16
N ASN A 13 -12.01 -1.81 14.85
CA ASN A 13 -11.21 -2.79 15.55
C ASN A 13 -9.78 -2.26 15.78
N ILE A 14 -9.20 -2.67 16.89
CA ILE A 14 -7.81 -2.40 17.22
C ILE A 14 -7.14 -3.71 17.64
N GLU A 15 -5.98 -3.96 17.10
CA GLU A 15 -5.13 -5.09 17.48
C GLU A 15 -3.76 -4.56 17.90
N TYR A 16 -3.25 -5.10 19.02
CA TYR A 16 -1.93 -4.82 19.54
C TYR A 16 -1.18 -6.11 19.81
N VAL A 17 0.02 -6.22 19.27
CA VAL A 17 0.90 -7.38 19.40
C VAL A 17 2.26 -6.93 19.88
N LEU A 18 2.83 -7.70 20.82
CA LEU A 18 4.21 -7.55 21.29
C LEU A 18 5.01 -8.77 20.89
N LYS A 19 6.23 -8.53 20.47
CA LYS A 19 7.26 -9.52 20.22
C LYS A 19 8.36 -9.36 21.28
N SER A 20 8.80 -10.46 21.89
CA SER A 20 9.95 -10.46 22.81
C SER A 20 11.22 -10.01 22.09
N GLU A 21 12.24 -9.69 22.88
CA GLU A 21 13.56 -9.33 22.35
C GLU A 21 14.10 -10.38 21.40
N ASP A 22 14.74 -9.89 20.36
CA ASP A 22 15.22 -10.67 19.24
C ASP A 22 16.38 -9.96 18.55
N ALA A 23 17.35 -10.74 18.02
CA ALA A 23 18.46 -10.18 17.27
C ALA A 23 17.98 -9.52 15.96
N ILE A 24 18.45 -8.31 15.72
CA ILE A 24 18.18 -7.62 14.46
C ILE A 24 19.17 -8.06 13.37
N LYS A 25 18.77 -7.90 12.11
CA LYS A 25 19.64 -8.12 10.95
C LYS A 25 20.33 -6.80 10.59
N GLN A 26 21.66 -6.83 10.53
CA GLN A 26 22.50 -5.69 10.16
C GLN A 26 23.52 -6.12 9.13
N GLY A 27 23.68 -5.35 8.03
CA GLY A 27 24.59 -5.71 6.94
C GLY A 27 24.34 -7.10 6.34
N GLY A 28 23.10 -7.59 6.38
CA GLY A 28 22.75 -8.94 5.91
C GLY A 28 23.05 -10.07 6.89
N GLN A 29 23.59 -9.77 8.07
CA GLN A 29 23.92 -10.75 9.13
C GLN A 29 23.12 -10.47 10.40
N LEU A 30 22.92 -11.48 11.23
CA LEU A 30 22.33 -11.32 12.56
C LEU A 30 23.31 -10.58 13.47
N SER A 31 22.84 -9.51 14.12
CA SER A 31 23.60 -8.87 15.17
C SER A 31 23.61 -9.74 16.42
N ASN A 32 24.80 -10.07 16.92
CA ASN A 32 24.98 -10.70 18.23
C ASN A 32 25.28 -9.69 19.35
N ARG A 33 25.34 -8.41 19.01
CA ARG A 33 25.66 -7.29 19.94
C ARG A 33 24.44 -6.48 20.33
N PHE A 34 23.33 -6.62 19.61
CA PHE A 34 22.12 -5.87 19.85
C PHE A 34 20.86 -6.70 19.62
N VAL A 35 19.98 -6.70 20.61
CA VAL A 35 18.67 -7.33 20.57
C VAL A 35 17.61 -6.30 20.94
N THR A 36 16.42 -6.42 20.34
CA THR A 36 15.30 -5.55 20.65
C THR A 36 13.97 -6.27 20.52
N GLY A 37 12.99 -5.80 21.25
CA GLY A 37 11.61 -6.24 21.12
C GLY A 37 10.97 -5.70 19.84
N GLY A 38 9.75 -6.12 19.60
CA GLY A 38 8.94 -5.63 18.50
C GLY A 38 7.51 -5.34 18.93
N SER A 39 6.84 -4.49 18.19
CA SER A 39 5.45 -4.16 18.44
C SER A 39 4.68 -3.94 17.14
N ALA A 40 3.38 -4.27 17.17
CA ALA A 40 2.48 -3.96 16.08
C ALA A 40 1.19 -3.35 16.61
N ILE A 41 0.72 -2.30 15.97
CA ILE A 41 -0.60 -1.71 16.16
C ILE A 41 -1.31 -1.76 14.81
N LEU A 42 -2.51 -2.31 14.79
CA LEU A 42 -3.40 -2.27 13.65
C LEU A 42 -4.75 -1.70 14.10
N PHE A 43 -5.18 -0.64 13.48
CA PHE A 43 -6.48 -0.02 13.73
C PHE A 43 -7.23 0.08 12.41
N ASN A 44 -8.46 -0.45 12.37
CA ASN A 44 -9.36 -0.33 11.24
C ASN A 44 -10.69 0.22 11.70
N THR A 45 -11.27 1.08 10.90
CA THR A 45 -12.61 1.62 11.16
C THR A 45 -13.32 1.90 9.86
N GLY A 46 -14.63 1.78 9.86
CA GLY A 46 -15.40 2.08 8.67
C GLY A 46 -16.87 2.36 8.97
N TYR A 47 -17.48 3.04 8.02
CA TYR A 47 -18.88 3.35 8.01
C TYR A 47 -19.47 3.10 6.63
N SER A 48 -20.60 2.42 6.55
CA SER A 48 -21.27 2.17 5.28
C SER A 48 -22.78 2.38 5.35
N LYS A 49 -23.32 2.99 4.32
CA LYS A 49 -24.77 3.11 4.07
C LYS A 49 -25.04 3.02 2.58
N SER A 50 -26.30 2.89 2.19
CA SER A 50 -26.66 2.84 0.77
C SER A 50 -26.07 4.01 -0.03
N GLY A 51 -25.16 3.70 -0.95
CA GLY A 51 -24.50 4.66 -1.83
C GLY A 51 -23.34 5.45 -1.22
N PHE A 52 -22.90 5.15 -0.02
CA PHE A 52 -21.73 5.75 0.61
C PHE A 52 -21.01 4.74 1.50
N GLY A 53 -19.69 4.70 1.40
CA GLY A 53 -18.81 3.94 2.27
C GLY A 53 -17.51 4.68 2.50
N ILE A 54 -16.97 4.55 3.68
CA ILE A 54 -15.65 5.02 4.06
C ILE A 54 -15.00 4.00 4.98
N ASP A 55 -13.77 3.64 4.68
CA ASP A 55 -12.93 2.73 5.46
C ASP A 55 -11.57 3.39 5.68
N ALA A 56 -11.07 3.33 6.91
CA ALA A 56 -9.76 3.84 7.27
C ALA A 56 -8.98 2.78 8.04
N THR A 57 -7.72 2.64 7.69
CA THR A 57 -6.76 1.74 8.35
C THR A 57 -5.55 2.54 8.78
N PHE A 58 -5.09 2.32 10.00
CA PHE A 58 -3.80 2.77 10.49
C PHE A 58 -2.99 1.56 10.93
N ARG A 59 -1.70 1.57 10.64
CA ARG A 59 -0.77 0.52 11.06
C ARG A 59 0.56 1.12 11.51
N ARG A 60 1.11 0.55 12.58
CA ARG A 60 2.47 0.75 13.03
C ARG A 60 3.11 -0.61 13.26
N LEU A 61 4.29 -0.81 12.70
CA LEU A 61 5.06 -2.05 12.81
C LEU A 61 6.49 -1.71 13.20
N GLU A 62 7.02 -2.40 14.19
CA GLU A 62 8.39 -2.26 14.64
C GLU A 62 8.96 -3.66 14.92
N ASN A 63 10.02 -4.04 14.24
CA ASN A 63 10.72 -5.32 14.41
C ASN A 63 9.80 -6.55 14.44
N MET A 64 8.80 -6.59 13.54
CA MET A 64 7.82 -7.67 13.45
C MET A 64 8.18 -8.72 12.39
N ASN A 65 9.46 -8.83 12.02
CA ASN A 65 9.93 -9.90 11.15
C ASN A 65 10.18 -11.18 11.96
N PHE A 66 9.83 -12.30 11.36
CA PHE A 66 10.03 -13.64 11.92
C PHE A 66 10.76 -14.47 10.89
N PHE A 67 11.83 -15.13 11.31
CA PHE A 67 12.64 -15.97 10.44
C PHE A 67 12.43 -17.43 10.79
N SER A 68 12.38 -18.32 9.79
CA SER A 68 12.25 -19.75 9.99
C SER A 68 13.54 -20.36 10.57
N GLU A 69 14.69 -19.89 10.12
CA GLU A 69 16.02 -20.28 10.58
C GLU A 69 16.95 -19.06 10.52
N ARG A 70 17.36 -18.55 11.66
CA ARG A 70 18.14 -17.32 11.74
C ARG A 70 19.61 -17.47 11.40
N ASN A 71 20.17 -18.62 11.71
CA ASN A 71 21.59 -18.92 11.52
C ASN A 71 21.88 -19.58 10.17
N ALA A 72 20.88 -19.80 9.34
CA ALA A 72 21.07 -20.40 8.03
C ALA A 72 21.80 -19.41 7.11
N ALA A 73 23.08 -19.66 6.87
CA ALA A 73 23.88 -18.93 5.91
C ALA A 73 23.71 -19.52 4.51
N GLY A 74 23.39 -18.66 3.54
CA GLY A 74 23.29 -19.07 2.13
C GLY A 74 22.04 -19.84 1.74
N ASN A 75 21.07 -20.01 2.65
CA ASN A 75 19.79 -20.63 2.35
C ASN A 75 18.67 -19.57 2.39
N VAL A 76 18.37 -19.00 1.23
CA VAL A 76 17.41 -17.91 1.06
C VAL A 76 16.01 -18.23 1.61
N PHE A 77 15.60 -19.49 1.58
CA PHE A 77 14.28 -19.90 2.08
C PHE A 77 14.21 -19.85 3.62
N ASN A 78 15.27 -20.23 4.30
CA ASN A 78 15.32 -20.23 5.76
C ASN A 78 15.67 -18.84 6.33
N GLU A 79 16.37 -18.00 5.54
CA GLU A 79 16.66 -16.61 5.89
C GLU A 79 15.47 -15.67 5.64
N SER A 80 14.48 -16.10 4.86
CA SER A 80 13.34 -15.27 4.53
C SER A 80 12.47 -15.00 5.75
N SER A 81 12.12 -13.75 5.95
CA SER A 81 11.15 -13.39 6.97
C SER A 81 9.78 -13.97 6.64
N ILE A 82 9.13 -14.54 7.63
CA ILE A 82 7.73 -14.96 7.51
C ILE A 82 6.87 -13.71 7.65
N ASN A 83 6.32 -13.24 6.55
CA ASN A 83 5.45 -12.08 6.54
C ASN A 83 3.98 -12.54 6.49
N TYR A 84 3.30 -12.48 7.64
CA TYR A 84 1.85 -12.69 7.75
C TYR A 84 1.05 -11.39 7.92
N ILE A 85 1.73 -10.27 7.78
CA ILE A 85 1.12 -8.94 7.91
C ILE A 85 0.31 -8.65 6.65
N PRO A 86 -0.97 -8.30 6.77
CA PRO A 86 -1.80 -8.00 5.60
C PRO A 86 -1.21 -6.86 4.77
N GLY A 87 -1.14 -7.05 3.47
CA GLY A 87 -0.88 -5.95 2.54
C GLY A 87 -2.02 -4.95 2.63
N LEU A 88 -1.70 -3.69 2.93
CA LEU A 88 -2.69 -2.60 3.04
C LEU A 88 -2.59 -1.61 1.90
N THR A 89 -1.85 -1.92 0.85
CA THR A 89 -1.84 -1.12 -0.37
C THR A 89 -2.86 -1.67 -1.35
N LYS A 90 -3.67 -0.78 -1.91
CA LYS A 90 -4.65 -1.15 -2.92
C LYS A 90 -3.93 -1.67 -4.16
N GLN A 91 -4.29 -2.88 -4.58
CA GLN A 91 -3.92 -3.36 -5.90
C GLN A 91 -4.90 -2.77 -6.91
N HIS A 92 -4.37 -2.27 -8.00
CA HIS A 92 -5.14 -1.70 -9.09
C HIS A 92 -5.28 -2.72 -10.23
N ASP A 93 -6.39 -2.66 -10.94
CA ASP A 93 -6.73 -3.65 -11.99
C ASP A 93 -6.01 -3.38 -13.33
N TYR A 94 -5.17 -2.33 -13.40
CA TYR A 94 -4.53 -1.89 -14.64
C TYR A 94 -3.02 -2.11 -14.61
N LEU A 95 -2.45 -2.51 -15.75
CA LEU A 95 -1.05 -2.92 -15.85
C LEU A 95 -0.07 -1.82 -15.38
N LEU A 96 -0.24 -0.60 -15.87
CA LEU A 96 0.69 0.49 -15.56
C LEU A 96 0.56 1.02 -14.13
N THR A 97 -0.54 0.71 -13.43
CA THR A 97 -0.74 1.13 -12.04
C THR A 97 -0.03 0.25 -11.02
N ASN A 98 0.49 -0.91 -11.44
CA ASN A 98 1.15 -1.90 -10.58
C ASN A 98 2.66 -2.04 -10.85
N ILE A 99 3.31 -1.04 -11.48
CA ILE A 99 4.76 -1.08 -11.74
C ILE A 99 5.56 -0.91 -10.44
N PHE A 100 5.10 -0.06 -9.53
CA PHE A 100 5.71 0.17 -8.23
C PHE A 100 4.79 -0.34 -7.13
N VAL A 101 5.05 -1.57 -6.67
CA VAL A 101 4.27 -2.22 -5.61
C VAL A 101 4.98 -2.04 -4.29
N TYR A 102 4.28 -1.50 -3.30
CA TYR A 102 4.79 -1.33 -1.96
C TYR A 102 4.40 -2.51 -1.06
N GLN A 103 5.37 -3.00 -0.30
CA GLN A 103 5.17 -4.03 0.73
C GLN A 103 5.54 -3.46 2.11
N ALA A 104 4.86 -3.96 3.14
CA ALA A 104 5.10 -3.55 4.51
C ALA A 104 6.57 -3.73 4.93
N GLN A 105 7.13 -2.70 5.57
CA GLN A 105 8.48 -2.69 6.11
C GLN A 105 8.41 -2.82 7.64
N SER A 106 8.61 -4.02 8.16
CA SER A 106 8.58 -4.28 9.60
C SER A 106 9.95 -4.41 10.26
N THR A 107 11.00 -4.35 9.44
CA THR A 107 12.39 -4.58 9.85
C THR A 107 13.02 -3.32 10.43
N VAL A 108 13.80 -3.49 11.49
CA VAL A 108 14.78 -2.49 11.93
C VAL A 108 16.04 -2.65 11.08
N ASN A 109 16.45 -1.57 10.44
CA ASN A 109 17.69 -1.50 9.68
C ASN A 109 18.50 -0.27 10.10
N LEU A 110 19.47 -0.49 10.99
CA LEU A 110 20.32 0.57 11.52
C LEU A 110 21.32 1.10 10.48
N ASP A 111 21.71 0.29 9.47
CA ASP A 111 22.64 0.72 8.42
C ASP A 111 22.04 1.84 7.55
N THR A 112 20.72 1.86 7.41
CA THR A 112 19.99 2.86 6.64
C THR A 112 19.25 3.86 7.54
N SER A 113 19.46 3.80 8.84
CA SER A 113 18.75 4.61 9.84
C SER A 113 17.22 4.50 9.68
N GLN A 114 16.75 3.26 9.55
CA GLN A 114 15.34 2.98 9.33
C GLN A 114 14.81 1.95 10.30
N SER A 115 13.62 2.18 10.77
CA SER A 115 12.90 1.25 11.62
C SER A 115 11.46 1.15 11.19
N GLY A 116 10.98 -0.07 11.08
CA GLY A 116 9.60 -0.42 10.94
C GLY A 116 8.79 0.39 9.91
N GLU A 117 7.52 0.52 10.19
CA GLU A 117 6.58 1.22 9.32
C GLU A 117 5.48 1.88 10.14
N ILE A 118 5.11 3.09 9.76
CA ILE A 118 3.92 3.77 10.26
C ILE A 118 3.16 4.40 9.09
N GLY A 119 1.84 4.31 9.11
CA GLY A 119 1.04 4.93 8.07
C GLY A 119 -0.41 4.47 8.09
N GLY A 120 -1.09 4.75 7.00
CA GLY A 120 -2.50 4.40 6.88
C GLY A 120 -3.02 4.49 5.46
N GLN A 121 -4.24 4.02 5.32
CA GLN A 121 -5.01 4.03 4.10
C GLN A 121 -6.43 4.48 4.37
N LEU A 122 -6.97 5.24 3.44
CA LEU A 122 -8.36 5.70 3.42
C LEU A 122 -9.00 5.29 2.10
N ASP A 123 -10.14 4.63 2.17
CA ASP A 123 -11.00 4.29 1.04
C ASP A 123 -12.34 4.97 1.19
N LEU A 124 -12.79 5.65 0.14
CA LEU A 124 -14.09 6.30 0.09
C LEU A 124 -14.83 5.87 -1.17
N PHE A 125 -16.06 5.50 -0.99
CA PHE A 125 -16.98 5.18 -2.07
C PHE A 125 -18.22 6.08 -1.99
N TYR A 126 -18.60 6.69 -3.12
CA TYR A 126 -19.81 7.49 -3.21
C TYR A 126 -20.57 7.24 -4.52
N LYS A 127 -21.87 7.05 -4.40
CA LYS A 127 -22.78 6.92 -5.54
C LYS A 127 -23.63 8.18 -5.69
N ILE A 128 -23.32 8.98 -6.68
CA ILE A 128 -24.14 10.14 -7.06
C ILE A 128 -25.48 9.64 -7.55
N LYS A 129 -26.55 10.24 -7.04
CA LYS A 129 -27.93 9.85 -7.36
C LYS A 129 -28.21 10.03 -8.86
N LYS A 130 -29.10 9.18 -9.36
CA LYS A 130 -29.67 9.32 -10.71
C LYS A 130 -30.44 10.66 -10.84
N GLU A 131 -30.58 11.12 -12.07
CA GLU A 131 -31.37 12.31 -12.42
C GLU A 131 -30.83 13.60 -11.80
N THR A 132 -29.53 13.63 -11.49
CA THR A 132 -28.79 14.83 -11.09
C THR A 132 -27.78 15.22 -12.17
N LEU A 133 -27.30 16.48 -12.16
CA LEU A 133 -26.33 16.99 -13.14
C LEU A 133 -25.11 16.07 -13.30
N LEU A 134 -24.49 15.63 -12.21
CA LEU A 134 -23.32 14.76 -12.24
C LEU A 134 -23.69 13.27 -12.32
N GLY A 135 -24.84 12.87 -11.79
CA GLY A 135 -25.30 11.47 -11.80
C GLY A 135 -25.81 11.03 -13.16
N GLY A 136 -26.46 11.91 -13.91
CA GLY A 136 -27.13 11.58 -15.16
C GLY A 136 -28.26 10.56 -14.96
N LYS A 137 -28.76 9.95 -16.04
CA LYS A 137 -29.88 8.99 -16.01
C LYS A 137 -29.64 7.74 -15.16
N TYR A 138 -28.38 7.27 -15.04
CA TYR A 138 -28.06 6.01 -14.40
C TYR A 138 -27.30 6.12 -13.08
N GLY A 139 -26.94 7.35 -12.69
CA GLY A 139 -26.05 7.61 -11.56
C GLY A 139 -24.57 7.48 -11.93
N THR A 140 -23.70 8.05 -11.12
CA THR A 140 -22.25 7.99 -11.26
C THR A 140 -21.68 7.42 -9.97
N LYS A 141 -20.68 6.53 -10.05
CA LYS A 141 -19.96 6.02 -8.89
C LYS A 141 -18.59 6.67 -8.86
N ILE A 142 -18.19 7.13 -7.69
CA ILE A 142 -16.85 7.65 -7.42
C ILE A 142 -16.23 6.79 -6.35
N ALA A 143 -14.99 6.39 -6.56
CA ALA A 143 -14.15 5.78 -5.52
C ALA A 143 -12.86 6.59 -5.41
N LEU A 144 -12.42 6.80 -4.19
CA LEU A 144 -11.19 7.50 -3.86
C LEU A 144 -10.42 6.62 -2.88
N ASN A 145 -9.13 6.46 -3.13
CA ASN A 145 -8.21 5.80 -2.22
C ASN A 145 -7.03 6.72 -1.98
N ALA A 146 -6.55 6.77 -0.74
CA ALA A 146 -5.34 7.47 -0.37
C ALA A 146 -4.56 6.62 0.63
N SER A 147 -3.26 6.44 0.43
CA SER A 147 -2.37 5.78 1.38
C SER A 147 -1.07 6.54 1.57
N TYR A 148 -0.51 6.45 2.76
CA TYR A 148 0.78 7.03 3.10
C TYR A 148 1.51 6.11 4.07
N TRP A 149 2.77 5.77 3.75
CA TRP A 149 3.63 4.91 4.55
C TRP A 149 5.02 5.53 4.70
N ALA A 150 5.53 5.51 5.92
CA ALA A 150 6.85 6.02 6.29
C ALA A 150 7.52 5.07 7.29
N GLY A 151 8.81 5.22 7.48
CA GLY A 151 9.51 4.60 8.61
C GLY A 151 9.11 5.22 9.93
N LEU A 152 9.52 4.59 11.02
CA LEU A 152 9.38 5.17 12.35
C LEU A 152 10.44 6.25 12.54
N SER A 153 10.07 7.38 13.18
CA SER A 153 11.01 8.42 13.60
C SER A 153 11.74 7.99 14.87
N GLY A 154 13.02 8.34 14.99
CA GLY A 154 13.83 8.05 16.18
C GLY A 154 15.31 8.32 16.01
N ASP A 155 16.07 8.05 17.06
CA ASP A 155 17.51 8.16 17.08
C ASP A 155 18.16 6.80 16.82
N TYR A 156 19.12 6.77 15.89
CA TYR A 156 19.78 5.56 15.44
C TYR A 156 21.29 5.69 15.60
N ILE A 157 21.89 4.75 16.33
CA ILE A 157 23.34 4.67 16.52
C ILE A 157 23.84 3.40 15.84
N GLN A 158 24.72 3.55 14.87
CA GLN A 158 25.36 2.42 14.18
C GLN A 158 26.40 1.73 15.07
N ASP A 159 26.58 0.44 14.82
CA ASP A 159 27.70 -0.32 15.41
C ASP A 159 29.04 0.24 14.90
N ASN A 160 29.87 0.70 15.81
CA ASN A 160 31.24 1.12 15.54
C ASN A 160 32.20 0.41 16.51
N PRO A 161 32.71 -0.77 16.13
CA PRO A 161 33.64 -1.55 16.96
C PRO A 161 34.92 -0.80 17.31
N ASP A 162 35.43 0.03 16.41
CA ASP A 162 36.66 0.79 16.61
C ASP A 162 36.50 1.90 17.65
N ALA A 163 35.30 2.48 17.73
CA ALA A 163 34.95 3.46 18.80
C ALA A 163 34.33 2.80 20.02
N GLY A 164 34.15 1.49 20.04
CA GLY A 164 33.48 0.78 21.12
C GLY A 164 31.97 1.07 21.24
N THR A 165 31.38 1.73 20.23
CA THR A 165 29.96 2.07 20.21
C THR A 165 29.12 0.86 19.86
N LEU A 166 28.12 0.57 20.68
CA LEU A 166 27.12 -0.46 20.38
C LEU A 166 25.99 0.13 19.52
N PRO A 167 25.40 -0.66 18.62
CA PRO A 167 24.23 -0.22 17.90
C PRO A 167 23.06 -0.04 18.84
N SER A 168 22.32 1.05 18.67
CA SER A 168 21.08 1.28 19.42
C SER A 168 20.09 2.08 18.59
N TYR A 169 18.83 2.01 18.98
CA TYR A 169 17.82 2.93 18.47
C TYR A 169 16.73 3.16 19.51
N GLU A 170 16.15 4.33 19.44
CA GLU A 170 14.93 4.68 20.14
C GLU A 170 13.94 5.21 19.12
N VAL A 171 12.72 4.68 19.11
CA VAL A 171 11.69 5.08 18.15
C VAL A 171 10.52 5.72 18.87
N GLU A 172 9.99 6.77 18.26
CA GLU A 172 8.77 7.42 18.72
C GLU A 172 7.54 6.56 18.44
N LEU A 173 6.60 6.49 19.38
CA LEU A 173 5.42 5.66 19.24
C LEU A 173 4.56 6.06 18.02
N PHE A 174 4.42 7.36 17.75
CA PHE A 174 3.66 7.90 16.61
C PHE A 174 4.47 8.86 15.73
N GLY A 175 5.81 8.76 15.76
CA GLY A 175 6.70 9.55 14.93
C GLY A 175 6.80 9.02 13.50
N PHE A 176 6.62 9.90 12.51
CA PHE A 176 6.82 9.60 11.09
C PHE A 176 8.24 9.97 10.68
N GLY A 177 8.99 8.99 10.23
CA GLY A 177 10.33 9.14 9.65
C GLY A 177 10.32 9.35 8.15
N GLY A 178 11.29 8.80 7.46
CA GLY A 178 11.41 8.91 6.01
C GLY A 178 10.23 8.26 5.27
N LYS A 179 9.69 8.96 4.27
CA LYS A 179 8.60 8.46 3.44
C LYS A 179 9.04 7.23 2.64
N TYR A 180 8.25 6.16 2.68
CA TYR A 180 8.42 4.96 1.86
C TYR A 180 7.57 5.01 0.61
N PHE A 181 6.28 5.27 0.79
CA PHE A 181 5.28 5.17 -0.25
C PHE A 181 4.10 6.10 0.01
N SER A 182 3.50 6.61 -1.04
CA SER A 182 2.15 7.15 -0.99
C SER A 182 1.44 6.92 -2.31
N ASP A 183 0.14 6.72 -2.24
CA ASP A 183 -0.73 6.51 -3.38
C ASP A 183 -2.01 7.33 -3.16
N PHE A 184 -2.42 8.04 -4.20
CA PHE A 184 -3.72 8.68 -4.26
C PHE A 184 -4.39 8.27 -5.55
N SER A 185 -5.57 7.68 -5.49
CA SER A 185 -6.31 7.29 -6.68
C SER A 185 -7.75 7.77 -6.67
N LEU A 186 -8.23 8.13 -7.86
CA LEU A 186 -9.60 8.53 -8.11
C LEU A 186 -10.17 7.70 -9.27
N GLU A 187 -11.29 7.06 -9.02
CA GLU A 187 -12.03 6.31 -10.03
C GLU A 187 -13.43 6.90 -10.22
N ILE A 188 -13.82 7.13 -11.46
CA ILE A 188 -15.17 7.57 -11.84
C ILE A 188 -15.76 6.54 -12.79
N ARG A 189 -16.80 5.85 -12.36
CA ARG A 189 -17.56 4.89 -13.18
C ARG A 189 -18.89 5.48 -13.59
N LYS A 190 -19.11 5.63 -14.88
CA LYS A 190 -20.35 6.18 -15.45
C LYS A 190 -21.01 5.25 -16.44
N LYS A 191 -22.31 5.04 -16.26
CA LYS A 191 -23.16 4.39 -17.25
C LYS A 191 -23.89 5.48 -18.05
N TRP A 192 -23.64 5.53 -19.35
CA TRP A 192 -24.21 6.53 -20.26
C TRP A 192 -25.54 6.05 -20.84
N THR A 193 -25.58 4.77 -21.27
CA THR A 193 -26.76 4.11 -21.82
C THR A 193 -26.85 2.69 -21.24
N PRO A 194 -27.96 1.93 -21.49
CA PRO A 194 -28.01 0.53 -21.12
C PRO A 194 -26.87 -0.34 -21.71
N LYS A 195 -26.32 0.11 -22.86
CA LYS A 195 -25.29 -0.61 -23.60
C LYS A 195 -23.88 -0.03 -23.47
N TRP A 196 -23.71 1.19 -22.92
CA TRP A 196 -22.42 1.87 -22.84
C TRP A 196 -22.08 2.31 -21.42
N ARG A 197 -20.89 1.98 -20.98
CA ARG A 197 -20.27 2.44 -19.71
C ARG A 197 -18.83 2.86 -19.94
N SER A 198 -18.33 3.77 -19.11
CA SER A 198 -16.92 4.16 -19.07
C SER A 198 -16.39 4.21 -17.64
N ILE A 199 -15.08 4.06 -17.52
CA ILE A 199 -14.30 4.28 -16.31
C ILE A 199 -13.21 5.29 -16.64
N LEU A 200 -13.08 6.30 -15.81
CA LEU A 200 -11.92 7.19 -15.76
C LEU A 200 -11.19 6.86 -14.45
N TYR A 201 -9.90 6.62 -14.54
CA TYR A 201 -9.09 6.30 -13.39
C TYR A 201 -7.80 7.11 -13.42
N PHE A 202 -7.44 7.67 -12.26
CA PHE A 202 -6.23 8.45 -12.09
C PHE A 202 -5.50 7.97 -10.83
N VAL A 203 -4.17 7.85 -10.90
CA VAL A 203 -3.30 7.55 -9.78
C VAL A 203 -2.15 8.53 -9.75
N ASN A 204 -1.89 9.11 -8.59
CA ASN A 204 -0.62 9.77 -8.25
C ASN A 204 0.09 8.91 -7.22
N GLN A 205 1.31 8.47 -7.52
CA GLN A 205 2.06 7.54 -6.70
C GLN A 205 3.46 8.08 -6.44
N SER A 206 3.94 7.95 -5.22
CA SER A 206 5.36 8.16 -4.88
C SER A 206 5.92 6.90 -4.24
N TYR A 207 7.07 6.45 -4.73
CA TYR A 207 7.75 5.24 -4.29
C TYR A 207 9.21 5.53 -3.99
N ASN A 208 9.65 5.32 -2.76
CA ASN A 208 11.04 5.56 -2.35
C ASN A 208 11.88 4.31 -2.62
N LYS A 209 12.40 4.23 -3.83
CA LYS A 209 13.20 3.09 -4.26
C LYS A 209 14.47 2.92 -3.42
N LYS A 210 15.11 4.04 -3.01
CA LYS A 210 16.30 4.01 -2.17
C LYS A 210 16.07 3.28 -0.85
N ILE A 211 14.94 3.56 -0.22
CA ILE A 211 14.59 3.01 1.08
C ILE A 211 14.04 1.58 0.93
N VAL A 212 13.12 1.36 0.00
CA VAL A 212 12.39 0.08 -0.12
C VAL A 212 13.25 -0.99 -0.79
N GLU A 213 14.09 -0.61 -1.79
CA GLU A 213 14.94 -1.55 -2.54
C GLU A 213 16.44 -1.41 -2.23
N GLY A 214 16.83 -0.49 -1.35
CA GLY A 214 18.24 -0.25 -1.00
C GLY A 214 19.03 0.58 -2.01
N SER A 215 18.43 1.00 -3.13
CA SER A 215 19.14 1.78 -4.17
C SER A 215 18.18 2.66 -4.99
N GLY A 216 18.69 3.72 -5.62
CA GLY A 216 17.91 4.63 -6.45
C GLY A 216 17.43 5.87 -5.74
N ALA A 217 16.33 6.46 -6.20
CA ALA A 217 15.76 7.71 -5.70
C ALA A 217 14.26 7.56 -5.43
N MET A 218 13.64 8.61 -4.88
CA MET A 218 12.19 8.76 -4.85
C MET A 218 11.67 8.84 -6.28
N ILE A 219 10.67 8.04 -6.61
CA ILE A 219 10.00 8.03 -7.91
C ILE A 219 8.60 8.57 -7.73
N THR A 220 8.22 9.54 -8.55
CA THR A 220 6.85 10.04 -8.62
C THR A 220 6.23 9.66 -9.96
N SER A 221 5.03 9.14 -9.93
CA SER A 221 4.30 8.71 -11.13
C SER A 221 2.88 9.22 -11.14
N ASN A 222 2.43 9.67 -12.31
CA ASN A 222 1.04 10.01 -12.57
C ASN A 222 0.52 9.06 -13.64
N ILE A 223 -0.58 8.37 -13.37
CA ILE A 223 -1.12 7.34 -14.23
C ILE A 223 -2.58 7.67 -14.51
N GLY A 224 -2.92 7.79 -15.79
CA GLY A 224 -4.29 7.97 -16.26
C GLY A 224 -4.75 6.74 -17.01
N VAL A 225 -5.99 6.31 -16.78
CA VAL A 225 -6.63 5.20 -17.49
C VAL A 225 -8.02 5.62 -17.95
N ILE A 226 -8.34 5.28 -19.18
CA ILE A 226 -9.68 5.42 -19.76
C ILE A 226 -10.14 4.06 -20.24
N GLU A 227 -11.29 3.61 -19.76
CA GLU A 227 -11.95 2.39 -20.21
C GLU A 227 -13.32 2.72 -20.78
N SER A 228 -13.69 2.06 -21.87
CA SER A 228 -15.00 2.14 -22.49
C SER A 228 -15.49 0.75 -22.86
N THR A 229 -16.65 0.35 -22.35
CA THR A 229 -17.27 -0.96 -22.64
C THR A 229 -18.60 -0.77 -23.35
N HIS A 230 -18.78 -1.43 -24.48
CA HIS A 230 -19.97 -1.44 -25.29
C HIS A 230 -20.59 -2.82 -25.39
N LYS A 231 -21.86 -2.98 -25.00
CA LYS A 231 -22.63 -4.20 -25.19
C LYS A 231 -23.19 -4.24 -26.60
N LEU A 232 -22.84 -5.30 -27.35
CA LEU A 232 -23.25 -5.49 -28.74
C LEU A 232 -24.58 -6.24 -28.86
N GLY A 233 -25.06 -6.87 -27.80
CA GLY A 233 -26.22 -7.74 -27.77
C GLY A 233 -25.85 -9.23 -27.83
N ASN A 234 -26.83 -10.12 -27.58
CA ASN A 234 -26.62 -11.56 -27.56
C ASN A 234 -25.43 -12.02 -26.69
N GLY A 235 -25.28 -11.43 -25.52
CA GLY A 235 -24.18 -11.75 -24.61
C GLY A 235 -22.80 -11.22 -25.04
N LYS A 236 -22.68 -10.45 -26.12
CA LYS A 236 -21.42 -9.97 -26.67
C LYS A 236 -21.08 -8.55 -26.16
N SER A 237 -19.81 -8.27 -25.96
CA SER A 237 -19.33 -6.94 -25.64
C SER A 237 -17.92 -6.70 -26.15
N ILE A 238 -17.59 -5.42 -26.35
CA ILE A 238 -16.24 -4.95 -26.64
C ILE A 238 -15.81 -3.95 -25.60
N ARG A 239 -14.57 -4.09 -25.11
CA ARG A 239 -13.91 -3.19 -24.17
C ARG A 239 -12.66 -2.60 -24.82
N PHE A 240 -12.55 -1.30 -24.74
CA PHE A 240 -11.35 -0.53 -25.10
C PHE A 240 -10.77 0.04 -23.83
N GLU A 241 -9.46 -0.03 -23.70
CA GLU A 241 -8.70 0.54 -22.60
C GLU A 241 -7.47 1.25 -23.13
N ALA A 242 -7.19 2.45 -22.61
CA ALA A 242 -5.96 3.17 -22.85
C ALA A 242 -5.38 3.64 -21.52
N GLN A 243 -4.06 3.47 -21.35
CA GLN A 243 -3.32 3.83 -20.17
C GLN A 243 -2.12 4.71 -20.53
N LYS A 244 -1.82 5.70 -19.70
CA LYS A 244 -0.61 6.49 -19.79
C LYS A 244 0.00 6.68 -18.41
N LEU A 245 1.29 6.37 -18.29
CA LEU A 245 2.11 6.63 -17.13
C LEU A 245 3.13 7.70 -17.49
N ASN A 246 3.20 8.77 -16.71
CA ASN A 246 4.28 9.73 -16.72
C ASN A 246 5.05 9.56 -15.41
N SER A 247 6.37 9.36 -15.49
CA SER A 247 7.21 9.09 -14.33
C SER A 247 8.56 9.81 -14.43
N ASP A 248 9.05 10.27 -13.31
CA ASP A 248 10.41 10.80 -13.17
C ASP A 248 11.49 9.70 -13.05
N SER A 249 11.08 8.42 -13.13
CA SER A 249 12.02 7.30 -13.13
C SER A 249 12.87 7.27 -14.40
N ALA A 250 14.07 6.67 -14.31
CA ALA A 250 14.94 6.43 -15.46
C ALA A 250 14.31 5.55 -16.55
N LYS A 251 13.18 4.91 -16.30
CA LYS A 251 12.45 4.08 -17.27
C LYS A 251 11.46 4.88 -18.12
N HIS A 252 11.35 6.20 -17.91
CA HIS A 252 10.54 7.14 -18.69
C HIS A 252 9.00 6.85 -18.69
N ASP A 253 8.33 7.51 -19.62
CA ASP A 253 6.88 7.43 -19.78
C ASP A 253 6.46 6.17 -20.52
N TRP A 254 5.32 5.61 -20.16
CA TRP A 254 4.74 4.43 -20.80
C TRP A 254 3.32 4.72 -21.27
N THR A 255 2.98 4.14 -22.40
CA THR A 255 1.61 4.12 -22.92
C THR A 255 1.22 2.69 -23.25
N GLY A 256 0.04 2.29 -22.84
CA GLY A 256 -0.51 0.96 -23.10
C GLY A 256 -1.97 1.04 -23.54
N GLY A 257 -2.44 -0.02 -24.17
CA GLY A 257 -3.84 -0.13 -24.56
C GLY A 257 -4.25 -1.58 -24.74
N THR A 258 -5.53 -1.86 -24.50
CA THR A 258 -6.12 -3.19 -24.63
C THR A 258 -7.44 -3.09 -25.38
N ILE A 259 -7.68 -4.06 -26.26
CA ILE A 259 -8.98 -4.29 -26.88
C ILE A 259 -9.40 -5.70 -26.52
N GLU A 260 -10.56 -5.84 -25.90
CA GLU A 260 -11.11 -7.11 -25.47
C GLU A 260 -12.48 -7.32 -26.11
N TYR A 261 -12.67 -8.48 -26.73
CA TYR A 261 -13.94 -8.89 -27.28
C TYR A 261 -14.48 -10.11 -26.55
N ASN A 262 -15.61 -9.95 -25.86
CA ASN A 262 -16.27 -11.02 -25.13
C ASN A 262 -17.39 -11.61 -26.01
N LEU A 263 -17.32 -12.93 -26.21
CA LEU A 263 -18.31 -13.66 -27.02
C LEU A 263 -19.56 -13.99 -26.22
N ASN A 264 -19.42 -14.24 -24.92
CA ASN A 264 -20.53 -14.55 -23.99
C ASN A 264 -20.30 -13.78 -22.68
N SER A 265 -21.21 -12.94 -22.29
CA SER A 265 -21.18 -12.18 -21.03
C SER A 265 -22.46 -12.38 -20.23
#